data_0077ef058fbedc2477f5e35605c436b3
#
_entry.id   0077ef058fbedc2477f5e35605c436b3
#
_cell.length_a   1.000
_cell.length_b   1.000
_cell.length_c   1.000
_cell.angle_alpha   90.00
_cell.angle_beta   90.00
_cell.angle_gamma   90.00
#
_symmetry.space_group_name_H-M   'P 1'
#
loop_
_entity.id
_entity.type
_entity.pdbx_description
1 polymer ?
#
loop_
_entity_poly.entity_id
_entity_poly.type
_entity_poly.pdbx_seq_one_letter_code
_entity_poly.pdbx_strand_id
1 'polypeptide(L)'
;MASILTIAAAGSETSNSSVITRVDTHQKRAYNDDISRPKFALMDPELTKTLPDYQTESGCADIMMHTMERYFTNGGNMELTDALAEGLLRTVMKNAVILHTDPANYEARAEVMWAGSLSHNGLTGCGIASGDFMSHKLEHEMGGMFDVTHGAGLAALWPSWARYVYKD
;
A
#
# COMPACT_ATOMS: atom_id res chain seq x y z
N MET A 1 9.81 15.88 10.94
CA MET A 1 8.40 15.52 10.80
C MET A 1 8.14 14.28 11.66
N ALA A 2 6.95 14.16 12.23
CA ALA A 2 6.45 12.99 12.96
C ALA A 2 5.05 12.65 12.41
N SER A 3 4.58 11.42 12.56
CA SER A 3 3.25 11.02 12.17
C SER A 3 2.50 10.34 13.31
N ILE A 4 1.17 10.48 13.29
CA ILE A 4 0.24 9.68 14.10
C ILE A 4 -0.66 8.99 13.07
N LEU A 5 -0.58 7.66 13.00
CA LEU A 5 -1.26 6.90 11.97
C LEU A 5 -2.73 6.70 12.32
N THR A 6 -3.63 7.09 11.43
CA THR A 6 -5.09 6.95 11.59
C THR A 6 -5.72 6.03 10.55
N ILE A 7 -4.96 5.63 9.51
CA ILE A 7 -5.36 4.67 8.48
C ILE A 7 -4.13 3.88 8.02
N ALA A 8 -4.24 2.57 7.99
CA ALA A 8 -3.22 1.69 7.42
C ALA A 8 -3.49 1.53 5.91
N ALA A 9 -2.59 2.03 5.06
CA ALA A 9 -2.66 1.97 3.60
C ALA A 9 -1.28 2.24 2.99
N ALA A 10 -0.99 3.51 2.66
CA ALA A 10 0.18 3.96 1.92
C ALA A 10 1.53 3.83 2.66
N GLY A 11 1.57 3.37 3.91
CA GLY A 11 2.82 3.28 4.68
C GLY A 11 3.52 4.62 4.90
N SER A 12 2.77 5.73 4.91
CA SER A 12 3.30 7.10 5.00
C SER A 12 4.10 7.37 6.26
N GLU A 13 3.90 6.57 7.30
CA GLU A 13 4.61 6.64 8.59
C GLU A 13 6.06 6.17 8.51
N THR A 14 6.41 5.40 7.48
CA THR A 14 7.78 4.87 7.27
C THR A 14 8.32 5.10 5.86
N SER A 15 7.49 5.57 4.95
CA SER A 15 7.83 5.82 3.54
C SER A 15 8.55 7.17 3.35
N ASN A 16 9.32 7.28 2.28
CA ASN A 16 9.87 8.54 1.79
C ASN A 16 9.05 9.13 0.62
N SER A 17 7.90 8.53 0.33
CA SER A 17 7.02 8.94 -0.76
C SER A 17 5.99 9.96 -0.30
N SER A 18 5.80 11.00 -1.10
CA SER A 18 4.70 11.97 -0.96
C SER A 18 3.97 12.07 -2.30
N VAL A 19 2.65 12.01 -2.28
CA VAL A 19 1.82 12.17 -3.49
C VAL A 19 0.96 13.41 -3.34
N ILE A 20 1.05 14.30 -4.32
CA ILE A 20 0.38 15.61 -4.30
C ILE A 20 -0.48 15.74 -5.56
N THR A 21 -1.73 16.14 -5.38
CA THR A 21 -2.64 16.45 -6.48
C THR A 21 -2.69 17.96 -6.71
N ARG A 22 -2.37 18.37 -7.91
CA ARG A 22 -2.55 19.76 -8.36
C ARG A 22 -4.00 19.95 -8.80
N VAL A 23 -4.76 20.74 -8.06
CA VAL A 23 -6.21 20.85 -8.20
C VAL A 23 -6.64 21.46 -9.54
N ASP A 24 -5.92 22.46 -10.04
CA ASP A 24 -6.26 23.18 -11.28
C ASP A 24 -6.04 22.35 -12.57
N THR A 25 -5.16 21.36 -12.52
CA THR A 25 -4.84 20.50 -13.67
C THR A 25 -5.17 19.04 -13.46
N HIS A 26 -5.70 18.67 -12.28
CA HIS A 26 -6.01 17.29 -11.88
C HIS A 26 -4.79 16.34 -11.97
N GLN A 27 -3.58 16.88 -11.90
CA GLN A 27 -2.36 16.08 -11.96
C GLN A 27 -1.99 15.56 -10.57
N LYS A 28 -1.95 14.25 -10.39
CA LYS A 28 -1.49 13.57 -9.17
C LYS A 28 -0.08 13.06 -9.41
N ARG A 29 0.91 13.54 -8.64
CA ARG A 29 2.34 13.26 -8.85
C ARG A 29 3.00 12.79 -7.57
N ALA A 30 3.82 11.76 -7.68
CA ALA A 30 4.67 11.28 -6.60
C ALA A 30 6.00 12.04 -6.56
N TYR A 31 6.45 12.35 -5.35
CA TYR A 31 7.77 12.86 -5.02
C TYR A 31 8.38 11.98 -3.95
N ASN A 32 9.58 11.47 -4.19
CA ASN A 32 10.27 10.54 -3.29
C ASN A 32 11.60 11.16 -2.83
N ASP A 33 11.70 11.44 -1.53
CA ASP A 33 12.90 11.98 -0.91
C ASP A 33 12.90 11.64 0.58
N ASP A 34 14.05 11.29 1.13
CA ASP A 34 14.18 10.91 2.55
C ASP A 34 13.84 12.05 3.52
N ILE A 35 13.81 13.30 3.05
CA ILE A 35 13.31 14.44 3.83
C ILE A 35 11.83 14.27 4.21
N SER A 36 11.06 13.57 3.38
CA SER A 36 9.64 13.27 3.62
C SER A 36 9.43 12.18 4.67
N ARG A 37 10.45 11.39 4.96
CA ARG A 37 10.33 10.27 5.92
C ARG A 37 10.17 10.78 7.35
N PRO A 38 9.12 10.38 8.08
CA PRO A 38 8.95 10.73 9.48
C PRO A 38 10.13 10.25 10.33
N LYS A 39 10.54 11.05 11.32
CA LYS A 39 11.59 10.68 12.28
C LYS A 39 11.09 9.67 13.31
N PHE A 40 9.80 9.69 13.59
CA PHE A 40 9.11 8.69 14.40
C PHE A 40 7.62 8.68 14.02
N ALA A 41 6.95 7.58 14.30
CA ALA A 41 5.53 7.40 14.12
C ALA A 41 4.89 6.84 15.39
N LEU A 42 3.70 7.33 15.72
CA LEU A 42 2.83 6.74 16.72
C LEU A 42 1.80 5.88 15.98
N MET A 43 1.81 4.60 16.29
CA MET A 43 1.00 3.58 15.63
C MET A 43 0.12 2.90 16.66
N ASP A 44 -1.10 3.43 16.85
CA ASP A 44 -2.10 2.88 17.75
C ASP A 44 -3.27 2.33 16.93
N PRO A 45 -3.48 0.99 16.89
CA PRO A 45 -4.57 0.38 16.15
C PRO A 45 -5.97 0.87 16.55
N GLU A 46 -6.15 1.34 17.79
CA GLU A 46 -7.42 1.92 18.25
C GLU A 46 -7.87 3.10 17.39
N LEU A 47 -6.95 3.90 16.90
CA LEU A 47 -7.24 5.07 16.07
C LEU A 47 -7.85 4.70 14.70
N THR A 48 -7.76 3.44 14.29
CA THR A 48 -8.29 2.96 13.01
C THR A 48 -9.67 2.31 13.12
N LYS A 49 -10.18 2.05 14.33
CA LYS A 49 -11.44 1.33 14.57
C LYS A 49 -12.69 2.05 14.04
N THR A 50 -12.61 3.36 13.86
CA THR A 50 -13.73 4.18 13.36
C THR A 50 -13.74 4.34 11.84
N LEU A 51 -12.78 3.74 11.14
CA LEU A 51 -12.74 3.77 9.67
C LEU A 51 -13.92 2.99 9.10
N PRO A 52 -14.61 3.53 8.08
CA PRO A 52 -15.58 2.78 7.30
C PRO A 52 -14.93 1.54 6.66
N ASP A 53 -15.72 0.48 6.46
CA ASP A 53 -15.25 -0.77 5.84
C ASP A 53 -14.59 -0.52 4.48
N TYR A 54 -15.20 0.33 3.66
CA TYR A 54 -14.65 0.71 2.36
C TYR A 54 -13.23 1.30 2.44
N GLN A 55 -12.94 2.11 3.46
CA GLN A 55 -11.60 2.70 3.64
C GLN A 55 -10.62 1.66 4.19
N THR A 56 -11.06 0.78 5.07
CA THR A 56 -10.25 -0.33 5.59
C THR A 56 -9.86 -1.30 4.48
N GLU A 57 -10.81 -1.70 3.65
CA GLU A 57 -10.59 -2.62 2.53
C GLU A 57 -9.70 -1.99 1.45
N SER A 58 -9.94 -0.70 1.13
CA SER A 58 -9.08 0.05 0.22
C SER A 58 -7.65 0.14 0.76
N GLY A 59 -7.47 0.36 2.06
CA GLY A 59 -6.15 0.35 2.69
C GLY A 59 -5.45 -1.00 2.57
N CYS A 60 -6.17 -2.10 2.83
CA CYS A 60 -5.62 -3.45 2.64
C CYS A 60 -5.21 -3.70 1.18
N ALA A 61 -6.01 -3.26 0.22
CA ALA A 61 -5.68 -3.37 -1.20
C ALA A 61 -4.40 -2.60 -1.54
N ASP A 62 -4.24 -1.38 -1.05
CA ASP A 62 -3.05 -0.55 -1.27
C ASP A 62 -1.78 -1.21 -0.69
N ILE A 63 -1.85 -1.72 0.56
CA ILE A 63 -0.75 -2.47 1.20
C ILE A 63 -0.33 -3.67 0.35
N MET A 64 -1.30 -4.43 -0.14
CA MET A 64 -1.03 -5.58 -1.02
C MET A 64 -0.39 -5.14 -2.34
N MET A 65 -0.87 -4.06 -2.94
CA MET A 65 -0.36 -3.55 -4.20
C MET A 65 1.09 -3.08 -4.10
N HIS A 66 1.46 -2.35 -3.05
CA HIS A 66 2.85 -1.97 -2.80
C HIS A 66 3.79 -3.19 -2.77
N THR A 67 3.33 -4.29 -2.20
CA THR A 67 4.10 -5.53 -2.12
C THR A 67 4.12 -6.27 -3.45
N MET A 68 2.96 -6.44 -4.11
CA MET A 68 2.84 -7.19 -5.37
C MET A 68 3.59 -6.53 -6.52
N GLU A 69 3.58 -5.20 -6.63
CA GLU A 69 4.31 -4.49 -7.71
C GLU A 69 5.83 -4.53 -7.54
N ARG A 70 6.33 -4.96 -6.38
CA ARG A 70 7.74 -5.33 -6.19
C ARG A 70 7.98 -6.82 -6.40
N TYR A 71 7.08 -7.66 -5.90
CA TYR A 71 7.20 -9.11 -5.95
C TYR A 71 7.16 -9.67 -7.38
N PHE A 72 6.20 -9.20 -8.20
CA PHE A 72 6.03 -9.66 -9.60
C PHE A 72 6.97 -8.96 -10.58
N THR A 73 8.21 -8.74 -10.18
CA THR A 73 9.27 -8.26 -11.08
C THR A 73 10.20 -9.42 -11.43
N ASN A 74 10.69 -9.46 -12.66
CA ASN A 74 11.67 -10.46 -13.09
C ASN A 74 13.03 -10.20 -12.44
N GLY A 75 13.10 -10.29 -11.11
CA GLY A 75 14.32 -10.22 -10.31
C GLY A 75 15.09 -11.55 -10.33
N GLY A 76 16.31 -11.55 -9.82
CA GLY A 76 17.06 -12.77 -9.59
C GLY A 76 16.55 -13.58 -8.39
N ASN A 77 17.38 -14.45 -7.85
CA ASN A 77 17.04 -15.18 -6.62
C ASN A 77 17.06 -14.24 -5.41
N MET A 78 15.89 -14.03 -4.81
CA MET A 78 15.67 -13.18 -3.63
C MET A 78 14.85 -13.90 -2.57
N GLU A 79 15.18 -15.15 -2.29
CA GLU A 79 14.42 -16.08 -1.47
C GLU A 79 13.90 -15.47 -0.16
N LEU A 80 14.73 -14.72 0.56
CA LEU A 80 14.30 -14.09 1.81
C LEU A 80 13.31 -12.93 1.57
N THR A 81 13.59 -12.07 0.61
CA THR A 81 12.70 -10.95 0.28
C THR A 81 11.35 -11.46 -0.20
N ASP A 82 11.35 -12.50 -1.02
CA ASP A 82 10.13 -13.14 -1.52
C ASP A 82 9.32 -13.78 -0.37
N ALA A 83 9.98 -14.50 0.53
CA ALA A 83 9.33 -15.09 1.70
C ALA A 83 8.69 -14.03 2.62
N LEU A 84 9.36 -12.89 2.82
CA LEU A 84 8.82 -11.75 3.57
C LEU A 84 7.61 -11.14 2.87
N ALA A 85 7.68 -10.91 1.56
CA ALA A 85 6.59 -10.39 0.75
C ALA A 85 5.36 -11.32 0.79
N GLU A 86 5.55 -12.62 0.58
CA GLU A 86 4.48 -13.61 0.67
C GLU A 86 3.86 -13.69 2.07
N GLY A 87 4.67 -13.64 3.12
CA GLY A 87 4.20 -13.63 4.50
C GLY A 87 3.31 -12.42 4.77
N LEU A 88 3.74 -11.24 4.29
CA LEU A 88 2.99 -9.99 4.40
C LEU A 88 1.64 -10.11 3.66
N LEU A 89 1.64 -10.55 2.40
CA LEU A 89 0.43 -10.71 1.60
C LEU A 89 -0.58 -11.66 2.27
N ARG A 90 -0.12 -12.82 2.74
CA ARG A 90 -0.97 -13.78 3.47
C ARG A 90 -1.56 -13.17 4.75
N THR A 91 -0.77 -12.40 5.49
CA THR A 91 -1.22 -11.73 6.72
C THR A 91 -2.31 -10.69 6.41
N VAL A 92 -2.10 -9.85 5.41
CA VAL A 92 -3.09 -8.83 5.03
C VAL A 92 -4.38 -9.48 4.53
N MET A 93 -4.31 -10.48 3.64
CA MET A 93 -5.50 -11.18 3.14
C MET A 93 -6.32 -11.80 4.27
N LYS A 94 -5.66 -12.48 5.22
CA LYS A 94 -6.34 -13.09 6.38
C LYS A 94 -7.04 -12.03 7.23
N ASN A 95 -6.34 -10.96 7.58
CA ASN A 95 -6.86 -9.94 8.49
C ASN A 95 -7.88 -9.01 7.83
N ALA A 96 -7.80 -8.78 6.51
CA ALA A 96 -8.83 -8.06 5.77
C ALA A 96 -10.19 -8.78 5.85
N VAL A 97 -10.21 -10.11 5.73
CA VAL A 97 -11.45 -10.91 5.88
C VAL A 97 -12.00 -10.82 7.31
N ILE A 98 -11.13 -10.83 8.32
CA ILE A 98 -11.55 -10.64 9.72
C ILE A 98 -12.18 -9.24 9.89
N LEU A 99 -11.52 -8.20 9.40
CA LEU A 99 -11.99 -6.81 9.52
C LEU A 99 -13.28 -6.53 8.77
N HIS A 100 -13.56 -7.27 7.69
CA HIS A 100 -14.85 -7.19 6.99
C HIS A 100 -16.02 -7.66 7.86
N THR A 101 -15.81 -8.65 8.74
CA THR A 101 -16.84 -9.19 9.63
C THR A 101 -16.82 -8.62 11.03
N ASP A 102 -15.65 -8.20 11.51
CA ASP A 102 -15.42 -7.60 12.82
C ASP A 102 -14.50 -6.37 12.68
N PRO A 103 -15.04 -5.22 12.26
CA PRO A 103 -14.25 -4.00 12.02
C PRO A 103 -13.52 -3.46 13.26
N ALA A 104 -13.96 -3.84 14.46
CA ALA A 104 -13.36 -3.40 15.72
C ALA A 104 -12.27 -4.35 16.24
N ASN A 105 -11.95 -5.44 15.53
CA ASN A 105 -10.95 -6.41 15.94
C ASN A 105 -9.56 -5.78 16.07
N TYR A 106 -9.09 -5.61 17.30
CA TYR A 106 -7.83 -4.93 17.60
C TYR A 106 -6.62 -5.66 16.98
N GLU A 107 -6.56 -6.99 17.13
CA GLU A 107 -5.43 -7.80 16.64
C GLU A 107 -5.32 -7.71 15.11
N ALA A 108 -6.45 -7.81 14.41
CA ALA A 108 -6.46 -7.68 12.96
C ALA A 108 -6.07 -6.26 12.51
N ARG A 109 -6.51 -5.22 13.23
CA ARG A 109 -6.08 -3.83 12.98
C ARG A 109 -4.59 -3.65 13.18
N ALA A 110 -4.03 -4.23 14.25
CA ALA A 110 -2.59 -4.17 14.55
C ALA A 110 -1.76 -4.85 13.46
N GLU A 111 -2.16 -6.04 13.02
CA GLU A 111 -1.49 -6.78 11.95
C GLU A 111 -1.51 -6.03 10.62
N VAL A 112 -2.65 -5.47 10.23
CA VAL A 112 -2.76 -4.67 8.99
C VAL A 112 -1.94 -3.38 9.10
N MET A 113 -1.95 -2.71 10.26
CA MET A 113 -1.17 -1.50 10.50
C MET A 113 0.34 -1.76 10.37
N TRP A 114 0.83 -2.84 10.97
CA TRP A 114 2.24 -3.22 10.86
C TRP A 114 2.61 -3.64 9.44
N ALA A 115 1.77 -4.44 8.78
CA ALA A 115 1.97 -4.83 7.39
C ALA A 115 2.02 -3.61 6.46
N GLY A 116 1.20 -2.58 6.71
CA GLY A 116 1.22 -1.32 5.96
C GLY A 116 2.58 -0.65 5.99
N SER A 117 3.18 -0.51 7.17
CA SER A 117 4.52 0.05 7.32
C SER A 117 5.57 -0.76 6.57
N LEU A 118 5.55 -2.08 6.68
CA LEU A 118 6.52 -2.96 6.04
C LEU A 118 6.36 -3.02 4.51
N SER A 119 5.14 -2.85 4.01
CA SER A 119 4.87 -2.89 2.57
C SER A 119 5.54 -1.75 1.80
N HIS A 120 5.80 -0.59 2.46
CA HIS A 120 6.30 0.60 1.76
C HIS A 120 7.54 1.26 2.39
N ASN A 121 8.17 0.63 3.37
CA ASN A 121 9.43 1.12 3.97
C ASN A 121 10.69 0.72 3.18
N GLY A 122 10.55 -0.06 2.11
CA GLY A 122 11.63 -0.57 1.26
C GLY A 122 11.97 -2.05 1.51
N LEU A 123 11.49 -2.67 2.60
CA LEU A 123 11.85 -4.05 2.96
C LEU A 123 11.49 -5.06 1.85
N THR A 124 10.26 -4.99 1.34
CA THR A 124 9.76 -5.88 0.28
C THR A 124 10.36 -5.60 -1.10
N GLY A 125 11.26 -4.62 -1.20
CA GLY A 125 11.99 -4.25 -2.40
C GLY A 125 13.50 -4.50 -2.30
N CYS A 126 13.99 -5.10 -1.22
CA CYS A 126 15.42 -5.38 -1.06
C CYS A 126 15.91 -6.35 -2.13
N GLY A 127 16.97 -5.95 -2.85
CA GLY A 127 17.52 -6.72 -3.96
C GLY A 127 16.83 -6.51 -5.31
N ILE A 128 15.73 -5.77 -5.35
CA ILE A 128 14.99 -5.45 -6.57
C ILE A 128 15.48 -4.11 -7.11
N ALA A 129 15.88 -4.06 -8.39
CA ALA A 129 16.41 -2.84 -9.00
C ALA A 129 15.34 -1.73 -9.11
N SER A 130 14.11 -2.10 -9.46
CA SER A 130 12.94 -1.20 -9.46
C SER A 130 11.67 -2.04 -9.51
N GLY A 131 10.66 -1.69 -8.70
CA GLY A 131 9.30 -2.20 -8.89
C GLY A 131 8.68 -1.59 -10.16
N ASP A 132 7.73 -2.29 -10.76
CA ASP A 132 7.04 -1.80 -11.95
C ASP A 132 6.16 -0.58 -11.63
N PHE A 133 5.36 -0.63 -10.59
CA PHE A 133 4.44 0.41 -10.16
C PHE A 133 3.51 0.95 -11.27
N MET A 134 3.22 0.13 -12.29
CA MET A 134 2.37 0.56 -13.39
C MET A 134 0.91 0.74 -12.94
N SER A 135 0.39 -0.13 -12.08
CA SER A 135 -0.95 0.03 -11.54
C SER A 135 -1.09 1.31 -10.72
N HIS A 136 -0.07 1.65 -9.91
CA HIS A 136 -0.04 2.93 -9.19
C HIS A 136 0.00 4.14 -10.13
N LYS A 137 0.81 4.08 -11.19
CA LYS A 137 0.91 5.17 -12.18
C LYS A 137 -0.42 5.41 -12.90
N LEU A 138 -1.10 4.34 -13.29
CA LEU A 138 -2.43 4.42 -13.92
C LEU A 138 -3.48 4.93 -12.93
N GLU A 139 -3.43 4.47 -11.67
CA GLU A 139 -4.33 4.93 -10.63
C GLU A 139 -4.13 6.41 -10.30
N HIS A 140 -2.90 6.91 -10.31
CA HIS A 140 -2.64 8.34 -10.10
C HIS A 140 -3.38 9.20 -11.12
N GLU A 141 -3.40 8.81 -12.39
CA GLU A 141 -4.18 9.55 -13.41
C GLU A 141 -5.68 9.42 -13.14
N MET A 142 -6.17 8.23 -12.80
CA MET A 142 -7.57 7.98 -12.49
C MET A 142 -8.01 8.73 -11.22
N GLY A 143 -7.22 8.68 -10.15
CA GLY A 143 -7.49 9.39 -8.90
C GLY A 143 -7.41 10.91 -9.07
N GLY A 144 -6.47 11.40 -9.90
CA GLY A 144 -6.37 12.83 -10.22
C GLY A 144 -7.58 13.35 -10.99
N MET A 145 -8.09 12.60 -11.95
CA MET A 145 -9.20 13.01 -12.83
C MET A 145 -10.58 12.81 -12.18
N PHE A 146 -10.77 11.75 -11.40
CA PHE A 146 -12.10 11.30 -10.96
C PHE A 146 -12.25 11.21 -9.44
N ASP A 147 -11.22 11.60 -8.69
CA ASP A 147 -11.20 11.55 -7.22
C ASP A 147 -11.53 10.15 -6.65
N VAL A 148 -11.04 9.10 -7.31
CA VAL A 148 -11.22 7.71 -6.88
C VAL A 148 -10.38 7.45 -5.64
N THR A 149 -10.94 6.74 -4.66
CA THR A 149 -10.17 6.26 -3.50
C THR A 149 -9.02 5.37 -3.96
N HIS A 150 -7.80 5.70 -3.56
CA HIS A 150 -6.57 5.13 -4.11
C HIS A 150 -6.54 3.61 -4.15
N GLY A 151 -6.71 2.95 -3.00
CA GLY A 151 -6.70 1.48 -2.95
C GLY A 151 -7.82 0.80 -3.73
N ALA A 152 -9.01 1.44 -3.80
CA ALA A 152 -10.11 0.94 -4.62
C ALA A 152 -9.79 1.04 -6.12
N GLY A 153 -9.17 2.14 -6.54
CA GLY A 153 -8.68 2.32 -7.91
C GLY A 153 -7.64 1.27 -8.28
N LEU A 154 -6.69 1.01 -7.39
CA LEU A 154 -5.70 -0.07 -7.57
C LEU A 154 -6.35 -1.44 -7.70
N ALA A 155 -7.31 -1.77 -6.82
CA ALA A 155 -8.02 -3.04 -6.87
C ALA A 155 -8.80 -3.23 -8.18
N ALA A 156 -9.33 -2.16 -8.77
CA ALA A 156 -10.03 -2.20 -10.05
C ALA A 156 -9.08 -2.38 -11.25
N LEU A 157 -7.90 -1.75 -11.20
CA LEU A 157 -6.94 -1.74 -12.32
C LEU A 157 -6.07 -3.01 -12.36
N TRP A 158 -5.57 -3.46 -11.21
CA TRP A 158 -4.58 -4.52 -11.13
C TRP A 158 -4.95 -5.83 -11.83
N PRO A 159 -6.18 -6.36 -11.71
CA PRO A 159 -6.53 -7.60 -12.40
C PRO A 159 -6.42 -7.52 -13.93
N SER A 160 -6.67 -6.33 -14.49
CA SER A 160 -6.53 -6.11 -15.95
C SER A 160 -5.07 -6.04 -16.36
N TRP A 161 -4.26 -5.31 -15.59
CA TRP A 161 -2.82 -5.25 -15.79
C TRP A 161 -2.17 -6.63 -15.63
N ALA A 162 -2.50 -7.37 -14.58
CA ALA A 162 -1.96 -8.71 -14.33
C ALA A 162 -2.27 -9.69 -15.49
N ARG A 163 -3.49 -9.64 -16.06
CA ARG A 163 -3.83 -10.45 -17.24
C ARG A 163 -3.04 -10.04 -18.47
N TYR A 164 -2.73 -8.77 -18.62
CA TYR A 164 -1.96 -8.26 -19.76
C TYR A 164 -0.53 -8.77 -19.73
N VAL A 165 0.14 -8.74 -18.57
CA VAL A 165 1.55 -9.15 -18.40
C VAL A 165 1.74 -10.64 -18.06
N TYR A 166 0.67 -11.39 -17.79
CA TYR A 166 0.74 -12.79 -17.32
C TYR A 166 1.47 -13.74 -18.28
N LYS A 167 1.62 -13.37 -19.55
CA LYS A 167 2.23 -14.21 -20.59
C LYS A 167 3.72 -13.91 -20.82
N ASP A 168 4.22 -12.87 -20.17
CA ASP A 168 5.61 -12.42 -20.28
C ASP A 168 6.43 -12.92 -19.08
#